data_e318f84c548309caeeec3b37886b3ce4
#
_entry.id   e318f84c548309caeeec3b37886b3ce4
#
_cell.length_a   1.000
_cell.length_b   1.000
_cell.length_c   1.000
_cell.angle_alpha   90.00
_cell.angle_beta   90.00
_cell.angle_gamma   90.00
#
_symmetry.space_group_name_H-M   'P 1'
#
loop_
_entity.id
_entity.type
_entity.pdbx_description
1 polymer ?
#
loop_
_entity_poly.entity_id
_entity_poly.type
_entity_poly.pdbx_seq_one_letter_code
_entity_poly.pdbx_strand_id
1 'polypeptide(L)'
;NQAFTQDEAIRRARHFEPIDIAWFEEPLPAEDLGGHIELNRSTSIPIAVGESMYHPAHFREYMQRGACNIIQVDVARIGGITPWLKTAHTAETFHLPVCPHFLMELHVSLCCAVPNSRWLEYIPQLDDLTSSRLQIIDGMAQAPNTPGIGIEWDLEKVRGLSKLNFQI
;
A
#
# COMPACT_ATOMS: atom_id res chain seq x y z
N ASN A 1 10.10 -6.69 5.57
CA ASN A 1 9.77 -6.97 4.17
C ASN A 1 10.91 -7.68 3.47
N GLN A 2 10.62 -8.53 2.48
CA GLN A 2 11.55 -9.10 1.50
C GLN A 2 12.73 -9.88 2.14
N ALA A 3 12.46 -10.53 3.27
CA ALA A 3 13.49 -11.12 4.11
C ALA A 3 13.74 -12.61 3.85
N PHE A 4 12.85 -13.29 3.11
CA PHE A 4 12.88 -14.73 2.96
C PHE A 4 13.31 -15.19 1.57
N THR A 5 13.89 -16.37 1.50
CA THR A 5 13.94 -17.16 0.28
C THR A 5 12.57 -17.79 0.00
N GLN A 6 12.33 -18.24 -1.23
CA GLN A 6 11.07 -18.91 -1.61
C GLN A 6 10.74 -20.08 -0.68
N ASP A 7 11.69 -20.98 -0.44
CA ASP A 7 11.49 -22.16 0.42
C ASP A 7 11.18 -21.78 1.87
N GLU A 8 11.83 -20.73 2.37
CA GLU A 8 11.59 -20.25 3.71
C GLU A 8 10.20 -19.60 3.83
N ALA A 9 9.79 -18.80 2.86
CA ALA A 9 8.46 -18.18 2.82
C ALA A 9 7.35 -19.25 2.78
N ILE A 10 7.48 -20.28 1.94
CA ILE A 10 6.53 -21.40 1.87
C ILE A 10 6.47 -22.16 3.20
N ARG A 11 7.62 -22.43 3.82
CA ARG A 11 7.66 -23.10 5.12
C ARG A 11 6.99 -22.26 6.21
N ARG A 12 7.21 -20.95 6.24
CA ARG A 12 6.59 -20.03 7.20
C ARG A 12 5.08 -19.91 6.97
N ALA A 13 4.65 -19.80 5.73
CA ALA A 13 3.24 -19.76 5.39
C ALA A 13 2.47 -20.94 6.00
N ARG A 14 3.00 -22.17 5.88
CA ARG A 14 2.41 -23.37 6.50
C ARG A 14 2.27 -23.28 8.03
N HIS A 15 3.17 -22.56 8.71
CA HIS A 15 3.07 -22.33 10.16
C HIS A 15 2.05 -21.24 10.50
N PHE A 16 1.79 -20.30 9.58
CA PHE A 16 0.83 -19.22 9.78
C PHE A 16 -0.60 -19.60 9.40
N GLU A 17 -0.81 -20.56 8.50
CA GLU A 17 -2.13 -21.03 8.09
C GLU A 17 -3.07 -21.38 9.28
N PRO A 18 -2.63 -22.11 10.30
CA PRO A 18 -3.49 -22.42 11.44
C PRO A 18 -3.90 -21.22 12.30
N ILE A 19 -3.23 -20.07 12.14
CA ILE A 19 -3.49 -18.83 12.91
C ILE A 19 -4.47 -17.92 12.15
N ASP A 20 -4.80 -18.25 10.89
CA ASP A 20 -5.74 -17.51 10.04
C ASP A 20 -5.39 -16.02 9.90
N ILE A 21 -4.12 -15.73 9.55
CA ILE A 21 -3.67 -14.35 9.33
C ILE A 21 -4.31 -13.78 8.06
N ALA A 22 -4.60 -12.46 8.09
CA ALA A 22 -5.31 -11.76 7.01
C ALA A 22 -4.54 -11.77 5.68
N TRP A 23 -3.22 -11.61 5.73
CA TRP A 23 -2.30 -11.74 4.57
C TRP A 23 -0.85 -11.91 5.03
N PHE A 24 0.00 -12.34 4.10
CA PHE A 24 1.44 -12.38 4.23
C PHE A 24 2.06 -11.31 3.32
N GLU A 25 2.63 -10.28 3.93
CA GLU A 25 3.09 -9.08 3.23
C GLU A 25 4.55 -9.20 2.83
N GLU A 26 4.83 -8.89 1.55
CA GLU A 26 6.17 -8.87 0.92
C GLU A 26 7.18 -9.86 1.50
N PRO A 27 6.88 -11.17 1.52
CA PRO A 27 7.81 -12.14 2.09
C PRO A 27 9.09 -12.29 1.28
N LEU A 28 9.02 -12.09 -0.04
CA LEU A 28 10.11 -12.23 -1.00
C LEU A 28 10.51 -10.89 -1.61
N PRO A 29 11.73 -10.75 -2.18
CA PRO A 29 12.10 -9.58 -2.97
C PRO A 29 11.08 -9.27 -4.06
N ALA A 30 10.78 -7.97 -4.26
CA ALA A 30 9.77 -7.54 -5.24
C ALA A 30 10.11 -7.91 -6.69
N GLU A 31 11.37 -8.20 -6.99
CA GLU A 31 11.84 -8.68 -8.30
C GLU A 31 11.63 -10.19 -8.50
N ASP A 32 11.40 -10.94 -7.41
CA ASP A 32 11.21 -12.40 -7.48
C ASP A 32 9.75 -12.77 -7.79
N LEU A 33 9.34 -12.43 -9.00
CA LEU A 33 8.00 -12.79 -9.50
C LEU A 33 7.79 -14.31 -9.52
N GLY A 34 8.82 -15.08 -9.87
CA GLY A 34 8.74 -16.55 -9.91
C GLY A 34 8.47 -17.14 -8.53
N GLY A 35 9.19 -16.69 -7.53
CA GLY A 35 9.01 -17.07 -6.14
C GLY A 35 7.63 -16.72 -5.60
N HIS A 36 7.11 -15.52 -5.92
CA HIS A 36 5.76 -15.11 -5.52
C HIS A 36 4.66 -15.96 -6.17
N ILE A 37 4.81 -16.35 -7.44
CA ILE A 37 3.88 -17.26 -8.12
C ILE A 37 3.81 -18.61 -7.39
N GLU A 38 4.97 -19.17 -7.08
CA GLU A 38 5.05 -20.47 -6.40
C GLU A 38 4.55 -20.40 -4.96
N LEU A 39 4.91 -19.34 -4.23
CA LEU A 39 4.40 -19.10 -2.89
C LEU A 39 2.87 -18.98 -2.88
N ASN A 40 2.30 -18.16 -3.78
CA ASN A 40 0.85 -17.97 -3.85
C ASN A 40 0.08 -19.26 -4.17
N ARG A 41 0.69 -20.18 -4.90
CA ARG A 41 0.13 -21.51 -5.17
C ARG A 41 0.27 -22.49 -4.00
N SER A 42 1.22 -22.24 -3.11
CA SER A 42 1.62 -23.16 -2.05
C SER A 42 0.93 -22.89 -0.71
N THR A 43 0.12 -21.83 -0.61
CA THR A 43 -0.57 -21.45 0.63
C THR A 43 -1.97 -20.92 0.37
N SER A 44 -2.83 -21.04 1.38
CA SER A 44 -4.16 -20.40 1.40
C SER A 44 -4.13 -18.95 1.91
N ILE A 45 -3.00 -18.51 2.48
CA ILE A 45 -2.84 -17.14 2.99
C ILE A 45 -2.71 -16.18 1.81
N PRO A 46 -3.53 -15.11 1.75
CA PRO A 46 -3.39 -14.08 0.72
C PRO A 46 -2.00 -13.44 0.75
N ILE A 47 -1.37 -13.29 -0.42
CA ILE A 47 -0.08 -12.61 -0.55
C ILE A 47 -0.34 -11.15 -0.92
N ALA A 48 0.19 -10.23 -0.11
CA ALA A 48 0.09 -8.79 -0.31
C ALA A 48 1.43 -8.23 -0.78
N VAL A 49 1.41 -7.39 -1.82
CA VAL A 49 2.62 -6.77 -2.40
C VAL A 49 2.32 -5.38 -2.92
N GLY A 50 3.34 -4.52 -2.94
CA GLY A 50 3.19 -3.27 -3.68
C GLY A 50 4.03 -2.09 -3.23
N GLU A 51 4.44 -1.97 -1.98
CA GLU A 51 5.23 -0.82 -1.51
C GLU A 51 6.58 -0.71 -2.24
N SER A 52 7.11 -1.82 -2.70
CA SER A 52 8.41 -1.90 -3.40
C SER A 52 8.27 -1.90 -4.93
N MET A 53 7.09 -1.57 -5.46
CA MET A 53 6.81 -1.50 -6.89
C MET A 53 6.59 -0.05 -7.34
N TYR A 54 7.43 0.41 -8.27
CA TYR A 54 7.49 1.82 -8.69
C TYR A 54 6.83 2.12 -10.03
N HIS A 55 6.24 1.12 -10.70
CA HIS A 55 5.64 1.30 -12.02
C HIS A 55 4.39 0.42 -12.22
N PRO A 56 3.30 0.93 -12.83
CA PRO A 56 2.07 0.18 -13.05
C PRO A 56 2.24 -1.13 -13.84
N ALA A 57 3.24 -1.21 -14.73
CA ALA A 57 3.50 -2.43 -15.48
C ALA A 57 3.98 -3.59 -14.59
N HIS A 58 4.71 -3.29 -13.51
CA HIS A 58 5.15 -4.28 -12.55
C HIS A 58 3.94 -4.90 -11.83
N PHE A 59 3.03 -4.07 -11.33
CA PHE A 59 1.77 -4.54 -10.75
C PHE A 59 0.95 -5.39 -11.73
N ARG A 60 0.81 -4.93 -12.98
CA ARG A 60 0.07 -5.67 -14.00
C ARG A 60 0.66 -7.07 -14.22
N GLU A 61 1.97 -7.20 -14.27
CA GLU A 61 2.64 -8.49 -14.45
C GLU A 61 2.35 -9.44 -13.28
N TYR A 62 2.43 -8.96 -12.04
CA TYR A 62 2.08 -9.73 -10.84
C TYR A 62 0.63 -10.20 -10.87
N MET A 63 -0.31 -9.33 -11.22
CA MET A 63 -1.71 -9.66 -11.33
C MET A 63 -1.97 -10.71 -12.41
N GLN A 64 -1.42 -10.50 -13.61
CA GLN A 64 -1.60 -11.41 -14.76
C GLN A 64 -1.05 -12.81 -14.49
N ARG A 65 0.02 -12.90 -13.71
CA ARG A 65 0.69 -14.16 -13.38
C ARG A 65 0.15 -14.83 -12.13
N GLY A 66 -0.80 -14.20 -11.43
CA GLY A 66 -1.35 -14.70 -10.18
C GLY A 66 -0.31 -14.79 -9.07
N ALA A 67 0.55 -13.78 -8.96
CA ALA A 67 1.63 -13.73 -7.98
C ALA A 67 1.23 -13.05 -6.66
N CYS A 68 0.04 -12.46 -6.60
CA CYS A 68 -0.48 -11.75 -5.42
C CYS A 68 -2.00 -11.80 -5.36
N ASN A 69 -2.54 -11.48 -4.18
CA ASN A 69 -3.99 -11.44 -3.90
C ASN A 69 -4.44 -10.05 -3.41
N ILE A 70 -3.52 -9.24 -2.91
CA ILE A 70 -3.78 -7.89 -2.39
C ILE A 70 -2.74 -6.93 -2.96
N ILE A 71 -3.21 -5.77 -3.41
CA ILE A 71 -2.38 -4.72 -4.00
C ILE A 71 -2.15 -3.62 -2.98
N GLN A 72 -0.89 -3.42 -2.58
CA GLN A 72 -0.48 -2.40 -1.61
C GLN A 72 0.26 -1.24 -2.28
N VAL A 73 -0.34 -0.68 -3.32
CA VAL A 73 0.24 0.43 -4.07
C VAL A 73 0.40 1.68 -3.22
N ASP A 74 1.60 2.25 -3.22
CA ASP A 74 1.94 3.50 -2.54
C ASP A 74 1.93 4.67 -3.54
N VAL A 75 1.15 5.72 -3.24
CA VAL A 75 0.95 6.87 -4.11
C VAL A 75 2.24 7.67 -4.37
N ALA A 76 3.13 7.75 -3.39
CA ALA A 76 4.41 8.45 -3.55
C ALA A 76 5.39 7.62 -4.39
N ARG A 77 5.48 6.32 -4.11
CA ARG A 77 6.42 5.43 -4.79
C ARG A 77 6.07 5.18 -6.24
N ILE A 78 4.78 5.08 -6.56
CA ILE A 78 4.33 4.87 -7.94
C ILE A 78 4.32 6.14 -8.80
N GLY A 79 4.62 7.30 -8.21
CA GLY A 79 4.72 8.56 -8.93
C GLY A 79 3.45 9.42 -8.97
N GLY A 80 2.55 9.25 -7.99
CA GLY A 80 1.41 10.13 -7.76
C GLY A 80 0.04 9.50 -8.01
N ILE A 81 -0.99 10.33 -7.96
CA ILE A 81 -2.41 9.93 -8.02
C ILE A 81 -2.76 9.20 -9.32
N THR A 82 -2.31 9.72 -10.46
CA THR A 82 -2.68 9.16 -11.78
C THR A 82 -2.21 7.71 -11.98
N PRO A 83 -0.94 7.36 -11.74
CA PRO A 83 -0.50 5.96 -11.85
C PRO A 83 -1.09 5.08 -10.74
N TRP A 84 -1.37 5.63 -9.55
CA TRP A 84 -2.07 4.91 -8.50
C TRP A 84 -3.47 4.48 -8.94
N LEU A 85 -4.29 5.41 -9.46
CA LEU A 85 -5.62 5.10 -9.97
C LEU A 85 -5.57 4.08 -11.12
N LYS A 86 -4.62 4.20 -12.05
CA LYS A 86 -4.43 3.20 -13.11
C LYS A 86 -4.16 1.81 -12.55
N THR A 87 -3.36 1.72 -11.51
CA THR A 87 -3.04 0.44 -10.84
C THR A 87 -4.27 -0.11 -10.13
N ALA A 88 -5.01 0.72 -9.39
CA ALA A 88 -6.22 0.31 -8.68
C ALA A 88 -7.32 -0.18 -9.63
N HIS A 89 -7.58 0.53 -10.74
CA HIS A 89 -8.53 0.07 -11.77
C HIS A 89 -8.04 -1.16 -12.53
N THR A 90 -6.72 -1.33 -12.69
CA THR A 90 -6.19 -2.60 -13.24
C THR A 90 -6.49 -3.73 -12.25
N ALA A 91 -6.23 -3.55 -10.96
CA ALA A 91 -6.52 -4.55 -9.92
C ALA A 91 -8.01 -4.91 -9.88
N GLU A 92 -8.91 -3.95 -10.08
CA GLU A 92 -10.36 -4.17 -10.19
C GLU A 92 -10.70 -5.17 -11.30
N THR A 93 -10.06 -5.08 -12.47
CA THR A 93 -10.29 -6.00 -13.59
C THR A 93 -9.83 -7.44 -13.30
N PHE A 94 -8.93 -7.62 -12.35
CA PHE A 94 -8.48 -8.92 -11.83
C PHE A 94 -9.24 -9.34 -10.55
N HIS A 95 -10.26 -8.58 -10.13
CA HIS A 95 -11.00 -8.79 -8.87
C HIS A 95 -10.11 -8.77 -7.61
N LEU A 96 -9.02 -8.02 -7.65
CA LEU A 96 -8.09 -7.89 -6.53
C LEU A 96 -8.39 -6.62 -5.72
N PRO A 97 -8.38 -6.73 -4.38
CA PRO A 97 -8.52 -5.58 -3.50
C PRO A 97 -7.25 -4.72 -3.47
N VAL A 98 -7.46 -3.42 -3.23
CA VAL A 98 -6.40 -2.47 -2.93
C VAL A 98 -6.42 -2.12 -1.45
N CYS A 99 -5.27 -2.27 -0.80
CA CYS A 99 -5.01 -1.90 0.58
C CYS A 99 -3.70 -1.11 0.60
N PRO A 100 -3.70 0.21 0.31
CA PRO A 100 -2.50 0.95 0.00
C PRO A 100 -1.53 1.02 1.18
N HIS A 101 -0.23 1.07 0.85
CA HIS A 101 0.84 1.23 1.80
C HIS A 101 0.99 2.68 2.22
N PHE A 102 1.11 2.95 3.54
CA PHE A 102 1.53 4.23 4.12
C PHE A 102 0.69 5.45 3.70
N LEU A 103 1.16 6.67 3.88
CA LEU A 103 0.56 7.96 3.48
C LEU A 103 -0.98 8.00 3.54
N MET A 104 -1.52 7.63 4.71
CA MET A 104 -2.95 7.49 4.95
C MET A 104 -3.75 8.74 4.59
N GLU A 105 -3.16 9.91 4.77
CA GLU A 105 -3.78 11.21 4.49
C GLU A 105 -4.04 11.42 2.99
N LEU A 106 -3.18 10.88 2.13
CA LEU A 106 -3.37 10.88 0.68
C LEU A 106 -4.27 9.72 0.23
N HIS A 107 -4.06 8.55 0.82
CA HIS A 107 -4.74 7.34 0.40
C HIS A 107 -6.22 7.31 0.77
N VAL A 108 -6.65 7.98 1.86
CA VAL A 108 -8.06 7.94 2.28
C VAL A 108 -9.01 8.41 1.17
N SER A 109 -8.69 9.51 0.49
CA SER A 109 -9.48 10.01 -0.63
C SER A 109 -9.42 9.11 -1.86
N LEU A 110 -8.27 8.52 -2.13
CA LEU A 110 -8.07 7.57 -3.23
C LEU A 110 -8.84 6.27 -2.98
N CYS A 111 -8.83 5.77 -1.75
CA CYS A 111 -9.61 4.61 -1.34
C CYS A 111 -11.12 4.82 -1.53
N CYS A 112 -11.62 6.03 -1.23
CA CYS A 112 -13.02 6.39 -1.47
C CYS A 112 -13.36 6.52 -2.96
N ALA A 113 -12.37 6.71 -3.83
CA ALA A 113 -12.57 6.91 -5.27
C ALA A 113 -12.60 5.62 -6.10
N VAL A 114 -12.28 4.47 -5.50
CA VAL A 114 -12.23 3.17 -6.20
C VAL A 114 -13.10 2.11 -5.50
N PRO A 115 -13.77 1.23 -6.25
CA PRO A 115 -14.72 0.28 -5.66
C PRO A 115 -14.06 -0.92 -4.97
N ASN A 116 -12.78 -1.19 -5.25
CA ASN A 116 -12.05 -2.35 -4.78
C ASN A 116 -11.09 -2.07 -3.61
N SER A 117 -11.16 -0.89 -3.00
CA SER A 117 -10.44 -0.61 -1.75
C SER A 117 -11.09 -1.32 -0.56
N ARG A 118 -10.28 -1.84 0.37
CA ARG A 118 -10.78 -2.52 1.59
C ARG A 118 -10.24 -1.95 2.88
N TRP A 119 -8.93 -1.76 2.98
CA TRP A 119 -8.25 -1.34 4.20
C TRP A 119 -7.36 -0.15 3.90
N LEU A 120 -7.29 0.78 4.84
CA LEU A 120 -6.33 1.88 4.85
C LEU A 120 -5.32 1.61 5.95
N GLU A 121 -4.05 1.61 5.64
CA GLU A 121 -2.99 1.48 6.63
C GLU A 121 -2.91 2.75 7.48
N TYR A 122 -2.93 2.60 8.80
CA TYR A 122 -2.87 3.73 9.73
C TYR A 122 -1.46 3.89 10.28
N ILE A 123 -0.70 4.83 9.72
CA ILE A 123 0.65 5.19 10.17
C ILE A 123 0.74 6.71 10.28
N PRO A 124 0.61 7.31 11.47
CA PRO A 124 0.49 8.75 11.65
C PRO A 124 1.85 9.48 11.61
N GLN A 125 2.67 9.21 10.60
CA GLN A 125 4.02 9.80 10.50
C GLN A 125 4.00 11.30 10.14
N LEU A 126 2.96 11.77 9.45
CA LEU A 126 2.83 13.18 9.08
C LEU A 126 2.21 14.05 10.19
N ASP A 127 1.76 13.45 11.27
CA ASP A 127 1.10 14.14 12.38
C ASP A 127 1.94 15.27 12.99
N ASP A 128 3.24 15.09 13.06
CA ASP A 128 4.16 16.11 13.56
C ASP A 128 4.37 17.26 12.57
N LEU A 129 3.98 17.12 11.31
CA LEU A 129 4.21 18.07 10.23
C LEU A 129 2.93 18.75 9.73
N THR A 130 1.77 18.29 10.19
CA THR A 130 0.47 18.75 9.71
C THR A 130 -0.38 19.29 10.86
N SER A 131 -1.24 20.27 10.57
CA SER A 131 -2.29 20.73 11.48
C SER A 131 -3.59 19.93 11.33
N SER A 132 -3.79 19.29 10.18
CA SER A 132 -4.89 18.34 9.95
C SER A 132 -4.57 16.94 10.51
N ARG A 133 -5.63 16.19 10.82
CA ARG A 133 -5.52 14.80 11.30
C ARG A 133 -6.56 13.94 10.58
N LEU A 134 -6.16 12.74 10.20
CA LEU A 134 -7.09 11.74 9.70
C LEU A 134 -8.13 11.43 10.79
N GLN A 135 -9.40 11.61 10.45
CA GLN A 135 -10.50 11.28 11.36
C GLN A 135 -10.87 9.81 11.20
N ILE A 136 -11.01 9.12 12.33
CA ILE A 136 -11.50 7.74 12.36
C ILE A 136 -12.76 7.71 13.22
N ILE A 137 -13.88 7.30 12.61
CA ILE A 137 -15.18 7.19 13.27
C ILE A 137 -15.65 5.75 13.15
N ASP A 138 -15.91 5.09 14.27
CA ASP A 138 -16.35 3.69 14.32
C ASP A 138 -15.45 2.73 13.50
N GLY A 139 -14.11 2.96 13.55
CA GLY A 139 -13.14 2.16 12.82
C GLY A 139 -13.01 2.51 11.33
N MET A 140 -13.73 3.51 10.84
CA MET A 140 -13.73 3.95 9.45
C MET A 140 -12.98 5.26 9.31
N ALA A 141 -11.99 5.28 8.42
CA ALA A 141 -11.27 6.51 8.04
C ALA A 141 -12.19 7.42 7.22
N GLN A 142 -12.21 8.72 7.56
CA GLN A 142 -13.03 9.70 6.89
C GLN A 142 -12.20 10.52 5.91
N ALA A 143 -12.58 10.53 4.65
CA ALA A 143 -11.98 11.44 3.67
C ALA A 143 -12.31 12.90 4.03
N PRO A 144 -11.32 13.82 3.98
CA PRO A 144 -11.56 15.24 4.27
C PRO A 144 -12.50 15.85 3.22
N ASN A 145 -13.39 16.71 3.67
CA ASN A 145 -14.31 17.46 2.78
C ASN A 145 -13.78 18.87 2.48
N THR A 146 -12.49 18.97 2.20
CA THR A 146 -11.79 20.21 1.87
C THR A 146 -11.23 20.12 0.45
N PRO A 147 -11.10 21.23 -0.29
CA PRO A 147 -10.47 21.24 -1.61
C PRO A 147 -9.03 20.73 -1.57
N GLY A 148 -8.60 20.04 -2.65
CA GLY A 148 -7.25 19.52 -2.80
C GLY A 148 -7.09 18.13 -2.16
N ILE A 149 -5.90 17.86 -1.62
CA ILE A 149 -5.55 16.56 -1.02
C ILE A 149 -5.95 16.45 0.46
N GLY A 150 -6.48 17.52 1.05
CA GLY A 150 -6.93 17.51 2.44
C GLY A 150 -5.82 17.56 3.50
N ILE A 151 -4.57 17.80 3.11
CA ILE A 151 -3.44 17.94 4.03
C ILE A 151 -3.16 19.43 4.27
N GLU A 152 -3.18 19.83 5.53
CA GLU A 152 -2.78 21.17 5.97
C GLU A 152 -1.41 21.09 6.65
N TRP A 153 -0.39 21.65 5.99
CA TRP A 153 0.98 21.63 6.50
C TRP A 153 1.21 22.68 7.57
N ASP A 154 1.80 22.28 8.69
CA ASP A 154 2.37 23.19 9.68
C ASP A 154 3.74 23.69 9.18
N LEU A 155 3.73 24.79 8.44
CA LEU A 155 4.95 25.29 7.80
C LEU A 155 6.02 25.75 8.80
N GLU A 156 5.66 26.11 10.03
CA GLU A 156 6.64 26.46 11.07
C GLU A 156 7.38 25.22 11.54
N LYS A 157 6.66 24.14 11.82
CA LYS A 157 7.28 22.85 12.19
C LYS A 157 8.13 22.30 11.04
N VAL A 158 7.61 22.33 9.80
CA VAL A 158 8.37 21.86 8.62
C VAL A 158 9.67 22.63 8.49
N ARG A 159 9.67 23.98 8.65
CA ARG A 159 10.89 24.79 8.61
C ARG A 159 11.84 24.47 9.75
N GLY A 160 11.32 24.24 10.96
CA GLY A 160 12.12 23.89 12.13
C GLY A 160 12.85 22.54 12.02
N LEU A 161 12.29 21.60 11.28
CA LEU A 161 12.87 20.27 11.03
C LEU A 161 13.74 20.21 9.77
N SER A 162 13.62 21.20 8.89
CA SER A 162 14.42 21.25 7.65
C SER A 162 15.88 21.51 7.95
N LYS A 163 16.75 20.60 7.54
CA LYS A 163 18.21 20.78 7.56
C LYS A 163 18.75 21.61 6.39
N LEU A 164 17.91 21.87 5.40
CA LEU A 164 18.24 22.60 4.18
C LEU A 164 17.29 23.79 4.06
N ASN A 165 17.82 25.01 4.25
CA ASN A 165 17.08 26.25 3.97
C ASN A 165 17.23 26.58 2.49
N PHE A 166 16.21 26.22 1.68
CA PHE A 166 16.09 26.79 0.33
C PHE A 166 15.32 28.11 0.44
N GLN A 167 15.95 29.21 0.08
CA GLN A 167 15.26 30.42 -0.31
C GLN A 167 14.87 30.29 -1.78
N ILE A 168 13.57 30.27 -2.05
CA ILE A 168 12.99 30.41 -3.39
C ILE A 168 12.78 31.89 -3.65
#